data_a9b73efdd96ceab3e2e311579e0ceb71
#
_entry.id   a9b73efdd96ceab3e2e311579e0ceb71
#
_cell.length_a   1.000
_cell.length_b   1.000
_cell.length_c   1.000
_cell.angle_alpha   90.00
_cell.angle_beta   90.00
_cell.angle_gamma   90.00
#
_symmetry.space_group_name_H-M   'P 1'
#
loop_
_entity.id
_entity.type
_entity.pdbx_description
1 polymer ?
#
loop_
_entity_poly.entity_id
_entity_poly.type
_entity_poly.pdbx_seq_one_letter_code
_entity_poly.pdbx_strand_id
1 'polypeptide(L)'
;MNEEKVPEAGKEPIERSYQPATQDPSALLNDAPVTEGASAEERTEALFTRLHSSRRFLNGILEFCREERTEGEVTGEVARMRGLEFCIYGADVLCAHLVEAGALERIEPKQDDVRVVEVDGVQYLEPAGRGEGPAAGGEEGEPGAAVVRLKTTQVGLAALEREQDMGRFQEILDEDAGLDNIYRMLLDCCANEGGATAKELGDAVDDQPELQEPRLYASYFYDKMAERDLIEWTGKAWGITEFGKRAVQYLDSRA
;
A
#
# COMPACT_ATOMS: atom_id res chain seq x y z
N MET A 1 37.58 12.61 59.03
CA MET A 1 36.60 11.96 58.17
C MET A 1 35.99 13.05 57.32
N ASN A 2 36.50 13.21 56.13
CA ASN A 2 36.03 14.21 55.16
C ASN A 2 35.00 13.48 54.26
N GLU A 3 33.76 13.93 54.32
CA GLU A 3 32.71 13.55 53.38
C GLU A 3 32.93 14.30 52.07
N GLU A 4 33.32 13.58 51.05
CA GLU A 4 33.49 14.06 49.69
C GLU A 4 32.12 14.15 49.01
N LYS A 5 31.66 15.37 48.84
CA LYS A 5 30.38 15.72 48.25
C LYS A 5 30.47 15.52 46.72
N VAL A 6 29.82 14.45 46.22
CA VAL A 6 29.68 14.18 44.78
C VAL A 6 28.79 15.26 44.17
N PRO A 7 29.20 15.96 43.09
CA PRO A 7 28.34 16.94 42.42
C PRO A 7 27.23 16.21 41.63
N GLU A 8 25.99 16.57 41.93
CA GLU A 8 24.83 16.21 41.11
C GLU A 8 25.00 16.79 39.68
N ALA A 9 25.19 15.90 38.72
CA ALA A 9 25.13 16.27 37.30
C ALA A 9 23.71 16.74 36.96
N GLY A 10 23.54 18.06 36.73
CA GLY A 10 22.32 18.64 36.26
C GLY A 10 21.89 18.02 34.94
N LYS A 11 20.80 17.26 34.98
CA LYS A 11 20.06 16.87 33.77
C LYS A 11 19.32 18.10 33.26
N GLU A 12 19.92 18.81 32.32
CA GLU A 12 19.18 19.74 31.50
C GLU A 12 18.09 18.97 30.76
N PRO A 13 16.82 19.42 30.82
CA PRO A 13 15.77 18.81 30.02
C PRO A 13 16.12 19.01 28.55
N ILE A 14 16.29 17.92 27.81
CA ILE A 14 16.39 17.95 26.35
C ILE A 14 15.02 18.43 25.85
N GLU A 15 14.86 19.74 25.64
CA GLU A 15 13.77 20.29 24.85
C GLU A 15 13.90 19.73 23.43
N ARG A 16 13.27 18.61 23.20
CA ARG A 16 12.96 18.19 21.83
C ARG A 16 11.91 19.15 21.32
N SER A 17 12.35 20.23 20.67
CA SER A 17 11.48 21.04 19.85
C SER A 17 11.00 20.14 18.72
N TYR A 18 9.82 19.55 18.91
CA TYR A 18 9.07 18.92 17.82
C TYR A 18 8.63 20.07 16.91
N GLN A 19 9.45 20.38 15.93
CA GLN A 19 8.99 21.12 14.77
C GLN A 19 8.18 20.12 13.96
N PRO A 20 6.85 20.27 13.85
CA PRO A 20 6.11 19.52 12.86
C PRO A 20 6.74 19.88 11.52
N ALA A 21 7.29 18.88 10.85
CA ALA A 21 7.75 19.07 9.50
C ALA A 21 6.50 19.39 8.66
N THR A 22 6.23 20.67 8.48
CA THR A 22 5.35 21.16 7.42
C THR A 22 6.10 20.97 6.10
N GLN A 23 6.45 19.74 5.78
CA GLN A 23 6.81 19.38 4.43
C GLN A 23 5.49 19.23 3.69
N ASP A 24 5.24 20.17 2.80
CA ASP A 24 4.23 20.04 1.76
C ASP A 24 4.40 18.63 1.16
N PRO A 25 3.36 17.77 1.21
CA PRO A 25 3.45 16.43 0.62
C PRO A 25 3.89 16.46 -0.84
N SER A 26 3.61 17.56 -1.56
CA SER A 26 4.09 17.78 -2.93
C SER A 26 5.61 17.97 -3.01
N ALA A 27 6.27 18.42 -1.93
CA ALA A 27 7.73 18.54 -1.92
C ALA A 27 8.43 17.17 -1.87
N LEU A 28 7.78 16.15 -1.29
CA LEU A 28 8.26 14.76 -1.32
C LEU A 28 8.09 14.13 -2.71
N LEU A 29 7.28 14.74 -3.57
CA LEU A 29 7.07 14.32 -4.96
C LEU A 29 8.26 14.66 -5.88
N ASN A 30 9.04 15.69 -5.53
CA ASN A 30 10.07 16.26 -6.40
C ASN A 30 11.45 15.62 -6.29
N ASP A 31 11.69 14.68 -5.36
CA ASP A 31 13.01 14.16 -5.05
C ASP A 31 13.44 12.90 -5.83
N ALA A 32 12.67 12.47 -6.84
CA ALA A 32 13.16 11.45 -7.75
C ALA A 32 13.37 12.06 -9.13
N PRO A 33 14.58 11.96 -9.70
CA PRO A 33 14.75 12.30 -11.10
C PRO A 33 13.84 11.37 -11.92
N VAL A 34 12.74 11.90 -12.44
CA VAL A 34 12.14 11.32 -13.63
C VAL A 34 13.24 11.40 -14.66
N THR A 35 13.86 10.29 -14.98
CA THR A 35 14.85 10.22 -16.04
C THR A 35 14.15 10.67 -17.31
N GLU A 36 14.46 11.86 -17.81
CA GLU A 36 13.92 12.36 -19.07
C GLU A 36 14.15 11.26 -20.11
N GLY A 37 13.06 10.73 -20.70
CA GLY A 37 13.10 9.66 -21.67
C GLY A 37 12.83 8.25 -21.12
N ALA A 38 12.62 8.05 -19.80
CA ALA A 38 12.23 6.74 -19.26
C ALA A 38 10.86 6.29 -19.80
N SER A 39 10.73 5.00 -20.14
CA SER A 39 9.46 4.39 -20.53
C SER A 39 8.46 4.39 -19.35
N ALA A 40 7.18 4.16 -19.65
CA ALA A 40 6.16 4.05 -18.60
C ALA A 40 6.44 2.85 -17.67
N GLU A 41 6.97 1.76 -18.22
CA GLU A 41 7.38 0.58 -17.46
C GLU A 41 8.51 0.91 -16.49
N GLU A 42 9.56 1.60 -16.95
CA GLU A 42 10.70 2.01 -16.10
C GLU A 42 10.26 2.98 -15.01
N ARG A 43 9.38 3.94 -15.32
CA ARG A 43 8.83 4.87 -14.31
C ARG A 43 7.99 4.14 -13.26
N THR A 44 7.17 3.17 -13.69
CA THR A 44 6.35 2.37 -12.79
C THR A 44 7.23 1.52 -11.87
N GLU A 45 8.26 0.85 -12.37
CA GLU A 45 9.23 0.09 -11.58
C GLU A 45 9.94 0.98 -10.55
N ALA A 46 10.42 2.15 -10.98
CA ALA A 46 11.05 3.13 -10.09
C ALA A 46 10.08 3.62 -9.00
N LEU A 47 8.79 3.81 -9.33
CA LEU A 47 7.75 4.17 -8.37
C LEU A 47 7.58 3.10 -7.30
N PHE A 48 7.43 1.83 -7.70
CA PHE A 48 7.28 0.69 -6.77
C PHE A 48 8.53 0.50 -5.89
N THR A 49 9.72 0.76 -6.43
CA THR A 49 10.97 0.73 -5.66
C THR A 49 11.04 1.86 -4.65
N ARG A 50 10.69 3.08 -5.04
CA ARG A 50 10.71 4.26 -4.17
C ARG A 50 9.66 4.19 -3.06
N LEU A 51 8.44 3.75 -3.39
CA LEU A 51 7.30 3.65 -2.46
C LEU A 51 7.12 2.20 -1.95
N HIS A 52 8.23 1.48 -1.71
CA HIS A 52 8.18 0.07 -1.29
C HIS A 52 7.29 -0.16 -0.07
N SER A 53 7.30 0.74 0.93
CA SER A 53 6.44 0.66 2.12
C SER A 53 4.95 0.93 1.85
N SER A 54 4.62 1.48 0.67
CA SER A 54 3.23 1.73 0.24
C SER A 54 2.83 0.83 -0.95
N ARG A 55 3.65 -0.16 -1.29
CA ARG A 55 3.48 -1.05 -2.45
C ARG A 55 2.11 -1.71 -2.46
N ARG A 56 1.64 -2.16 -1.30
CA ARG A 56 0.31 -2.75 -1.16
C ARG A 56 -0.82 -1.79 -1.55
N PHE A 57 -0.69 -0.51 -1.21
CA PHE A 57 -1.66 0.51 -1.62
C PHE A 57 -1.63 0.77 -3.12
N LEU A 58 -0.42 0.80 -3.73
CA LEU A 58 -0.28 0.93 -5.17
C LEU A 58 -0.93 -0.26 -5.89
N ASN A 59 -0.65 -1.49 -5.45
CA ASN A 59 -1.26 -2.71 -5.97
C ASN A 59 -2.78 -2.70 -5.79
N GLY A 60 -3.27 -2.33 -4.61
CA GLY A 60 -4.70 -2.25 -4.31
C GLY A 60 -5.44 -1.26 -5.20
N ILE A 61 -4.86 -0.08 -5.46
CA ILE A 61 -5.42 0.91 -6.38
C ILE A 61 -5.46 0.37 -7.80
N LEU A 62 -4.36 -0.20 -8.30
CA LEU A 62 -4.31 -0.77 -9.66
C LEU A 62 -5.29 -1.92 -9.82
N GLU A 63 -5.40 -2.81 -8.82
CA GLU A 63 -6.37 -3.91 -8.86
C GLU A 63 -7.81 -3.39 -8.84
N PHE A 64 -8.13 -2.41 -7.99
CA PHE A 64 -9.46 -1.82 -7.89
C PHE A 64 -9.86 -1.07 -9.17
N CYS A 65 -8.90 -0.44 -9.84
CA CYS A 65 -9.09 0.32 -11.07
C CYS A 65 -8.96 -0.53 -12.35
N ARG A 66 -8.93 -1.88 -12.28
CA ARG A 66 -9.02 -2.73 -13.49
C ARG A 66 -10.25 -2.37 -14.32
N GLU A 67 -11.34 -2.07 -13.65
CA GLU A 67 -12.52 -1.41 -14.21
C GLU A 67 -12.47 0.08 -13.90
N GLU A 68 -13.14 0.89 -14.72
CA GLU A 68 -13.23 2.33 -14.49
C GLU A 68 -13.87 2.63 -13.13
N ARG A 69 -13.20 3.45 -12.31
CA ARG A 69 -13.65 3.89 -10.99
C ARG A 69 -13.58 5.41 -10.89
N THR A 70 -14.50 6.00 -10.17
CA THR A 70 -14.44 7.41 -9.83
C THR A 70 -13.34 7.69 -8.80
N GLU A 71 -12.78 8.90 -8.79
CA GLU A 71 -11.82 9.30 -7.77
C GLU A 71 -12.37 9.13 -6.34
N GLY A 72 -13.69 9.38 -6.15
CA GLY A 72 -14.36 9.18 -4.85
C GLY A 72 -14.38 7.70 -4.42
N GLU A 73 -14.66 6.76 -5.35
CA GLU A 73 -14.61 5.32 -5.05
C GLU A 73 -13.20 4.88 -4.68
N VAL A 74 -12.18 5.36 -5.42
CA VAL A 74 -10.78 5.05 -5.12
C VAL A 74 -10.36 5.62 -3.75
N THR A 75 -10.80 6.84 -3.43
CA THR A 75 -10.57 7.43 -2.10
C THR A 75 -11.19 6.57 -0.99
N GLY A 76 -12.41 6.09 -1.19
CA GLY A 76 -13.09 5.18 -0.27
C GLY A 76 -12.34 3.85 -0.08
N GLU A 77 -11.83 3.28 -1.16
CA GLU A 77 -11.03 2.04 -1.11
C GLU A 77 -9.71 2.23 -0.38
N VAL A 78 -8.96 3.31 -0.67
CA VAL A 78 -7.73 3.64 0.06
C VAL A 78 -8.02 3.89 1.54
N ALA A 79 -9.12 4.56 1.88
CA ALA A 79 -9.52 4.76 3.28
C ALA A 79 -9.82 3.43 3.98
N ARG A 80 -10.47 2.48 3.30
CA ARG A 80 -10.70 1.12 3.79
C ARG A 80 -9.37 0.40 4.05
N MET A 81 -8.43 0.45 3.12
CA MET A 81 -7.10 -0.15 3.28
C MET A 81 -6.34 0.48 4.45
N ARG A 82 -6.37 1.82 4.61
CA ARG A 82 -5.75 2.55 5.72
C ARG A 82 -6.37 2.24 7.09
N GLY A 83 -7.60 1.77 7.13
CA GLY A 83 -8.22 1.24 8.35
C GLY A 83 -7.55 -0.05 8.84
N LEU A 84 -6.84 -0.75 7.97
CA LEU A 84 -6.16 -2.03 8.25
C LEU A 84 -4.64 -1.85 8.36
N GLU A 85 -4.06 -0.90 7.62
CA GLU A 85 -2.62 -0.72 7.52
C GLU A 85 -2.25 0.77 7.43
N PHE A 86 -1.09 1.13 7.97
CA PHE A 86 -0.63 2.51 7.98
C PHE A 86 -0.05 2.93 6.63
N CYS A 87 -0.54 4.04 6.08
CA CYS A 87 0.04 4.71 4.92
C CYS A 87 0.05 6.23 5.16
N ILE A 88 1.20 6.85 4.93
CA ILE A 88 1.36 8.31 5.09
C ILE A 88 0.74 9.08 3.92
N TYR A 89 0.62 8.45 2.75
CA TYR A 89 0.10 9.11 1.55
C TYR A 89 -1.42 9.01 1.47
N GLY A 90 -2.06 10.08 0.99
CA GLY A 90 -3.48 10.09 0.65
C GLY A 90 -3.73 9.39 -0.70
N ALA A 91 -5.00 9.10 -0.99
CA ALA A 91 -5.40 8.48 -2.25
C ALA A 91 -5.04 9.35 -3.45
N ASP A 92 -5.23 10.66 -3.34
CA ASP A 92 -4.89 11.67 -4.35
C ASP A 92 -3.42 11.63 -4.75
N VAL A 93 -2.52 11.56 -3.75
CA VAL A 93 -1.07 11.47 -3.95
C VAL A 93 -0.68 10.17 -4.62
N LEU A 94 -1.19 9.02 -4.14
CA LEU A 94 -0.89 7.71 -4.72
C LEU A 94 -1.40 7.61 -6.15
N CYS A 95 -2.62 8.08 -6.42
CA CYS A 95 -3.17 8.11 -7.79
C CYS A 95 -2.38 9.02 -8.71
N ALA A 96 -1.98 10.22 -8.24
CA ALA A 96 -1.16 11.13 -9.04
C ALA A 96 0.18 10.49 -9.44
N HIS A 97 0.84 9.79 -8.52
CA HIS A 97 2.08 9.05 -8.83
C HIS A 97 1.87 7.93 -9.85
N LEU A 98 0.79 7.15 -9.71
CA LEU A 98 0.48 6.08 -10.66
C LEU A 98 0.14 6.63 -12.06
N VAL A 99 -0.55 7.78 -12.13
CA VAL A 99 -0.84 8.47 -13.41
C VAL A 99 0.44 8.99 -14.04
N GLU A 100 1.31 9.66 -13.27
CA GLU A 100 2.60 10.17 -13.75
C GLU A 100 3.52 9.04 -14.23
N ALA A 101 3.53 7.92 -13.53
CA ALA A 101 4.27 6.73 -13.95
C ALA A 101 3.69 6.07 -15.22
N GLY A 102 2.42 6.32 -15.56
CA GLY A 102 1.72 5.72 -16.68
C GLY A 102 1.05 4.38 -16.35
N ALA A 103 1.01 3.99 -15.07
CA ALA A 103 0.34 2.78 -14.61
C ALA A 103 -1.17 2.95 -14.45
N LEU A 104 -1.64 4.19 -14.25
CA LEU A 104 -3.05 4.57 -14.15
C LEU A 104 -3.36 5.63 -15.20
N GLU A 105 -4.54 5.57 -15.78
CA GLU A 105 -5.07 6.55 -16.72
C GLU A 105 -6.17 7.36 -16.06
N ARG A 106 -6.11 8.69 -16.22
CA ARG A 106 -7.16 9.61 -15.81
C ARG A 106 -8.08 9.88 -17.00
N ILE A 107 -9.33 9.49 -16.86
CA ILE A 107 -10.35 9.63 -17.88
C ILE A 107 -11.20 10.85 -17.54
N GLU A 108 -11.00 11.90 -18.30
CA GLU A 108 -11.83 13.10 -18.20
C GLU A 108 -13.26 12.80 -18.73
N PRO A 109 -14.30 13.36 -18.09
CA PRO A 109 -15.66 13.17 -18.55
C PRO A 109 -15.83 13.70 -19.96
N LYS A 110 -16.47 12.92 -20.81
CA LYS A 110 -16.85 13.38 -22.15
C LYS A 110 -17.96 14.40 -22.02
N GLN A 111 -17.97 15.36 -22.96
CA GLN A 111 -18.99 16.40 -23.00
C GLN A 111 -20.41 15.82 -23.12
N ASP A 112 -20.55 14.59 -23.65
CA ASP A 112 -21.81 13.84 -23.76
C ASP A 112 -22.27 13.20 -22.42
N ASP A 113 -21.38 13.11 -21.44
CA ASP A 113 -21.70 12.59 -20.11
C ASP A 113 -22.33 13.66 -19.18
N VAL A 114 -22.48 14.89 -19.69
CA VAL A 114 -22.99 16.03 -18.96
C VAL A 114 -24.18 16.63 -19.71
N ARG A 115 -25.33 16.72 -19.07
CA ARG A 115 -26.48 17.45 -19.61
C ARG A 115 -26.65 18.78 -18.88
N VAL A 116 -27.00 19.80 -19.65
CA VAL A 116 -27.38 21.11 -19.11
C VAL A 116 -28.82 21.00 -18.62
N VAL A 117 -29.05 21.23 -17.34
CA VAL A 117 -30.39 21.33 -16.74
C VAL A 117 -30.60 22.76 -16.31
N GLU A 118 -31.71 23.37 -16.73
CA GLU A 118 -32.08 24.73 -16.32
C GLU A 118 -33.09 24.65 -15.17
N VAL A 119 -32.74 25.21 -14.00
CA VAL A 119 -33.59 25.34 -12.84
C VAL A 119 -33.67 26.83 -12.47
N ASP A 120 -34.88 27.40 -12.46
CA ASP A 120 -35.11 28.81 -12.11
C ASP A 120 -34.32 29.82 -12.93
N GLY A 121 -34.06 29.52 -14.24
CA GLY A 121 -33.31 30.39 -15.14
C GLY A 121 -31.79 30.31 -14.98
N VAL A 122 -31.28 29.41 -14.14
CA VAL A 122 -29.86 29.13 -13.98
C VAL A 122 -29.53 27.77 -14.63
N GLN A 123 -28.50 27.75 -15.45
CA GLN A 123 -28.06 26.50 -16.11
C GLN A 123 -27.09 25.76 -15.20
N TYR A 124 -27.38 24.50 -14.96
CA TYR A 124 -26.55 23.55 -14.19
C TYR A 124 -26.08 22.45 -15.13
N LEU A 125 -24.86 21.98 -14.89
CA LEU A 125 -24.32 20.78 -15.55
C LEU A 125 -24.61 19.57 -14.66
N GLU A 126 -25.45 18.65 -15.13
CA GLU A 126 -25.73 17.38 -14.42
C GLU A 126 -25.12 16.19 -15.16
N PRO A 127 -24.57 15.18 -14.44
CA PRO A 127 -24.12 13.93 -15.06
C PRO A 127 -25.28 13.25 -15.79
N ALA A 128 -25.11 12.92 -17.06
CA ALA A 128 -26.06 12.15 -17.82
C ALA A 128 -26.01 10.69 -17.34
N GLY A 129 -26.86 10.29 -16.40
CA GLY A 129 -26.91 8.89 -15.97
C GLY A 129 -27.34 8.61 -14.53
N ARG A 130 -27.92 9.57 -13.83
CA ARG A 130 -28.63 9.24 -12.58
C ARG A 130 -29.96 8.57 -12.92
N GLY A 131 -29.93 7.22 -12.97
CA GLY A 131 -31.14 6.43 -12.75
C GLY A 131 -31.65 6.70 -11.34
N GLU A 132 -32.99 6.81 -11.20
CA GLU A 132 -33.69 7.02 -9.94
C GLU A 132 -33.39 5.86 -8.96
N GLY A 133 -32.38 6.03 -8.13
CA GLY A 133 -32.07 5.15 -6.98
C GLY A 133 -32.12 5.96 -5.69
N PRO A 134 -32.60 5.38 -4.56
CA PRO A 134 -32.79 6.11 -3.32
C PRO A 134 -31.46 6.65 -2.77
N ALA A 135 -31.48 7.93 -2.42
CA ALA A 135 -30.37 8.67 -1.83
C ALA A 135 -29.98 8.01 -0.49
N ALA A 136 -28.82 7.31 -0.48
CA ALA A 136 -28.09 7.01 0.74
C ALA A 136 -27.15 8.20 1.01
N GLY A 137 -27.29 8.81 2.18
CA GLY A 137 -26.63 10.06 2.56
C GLY A 137 -25.10 9.98 2.45
N GLY A 138 -24.58 10.78 1.55
CA GLY A 138 -23.18 11.12 1.42
C GLY A 138 -23.11 12.62 1.16
N GLU A 139 -22.16 13.28 1.78
CA GLU A 139 -21.93 14.72 1.81
C GLU A 139 -22.18 15.40 0.48
N GLU A 140 -22.84 16.57 0.55
CA GLU A 140 -23.22 17.43 -0.57
C GLU A 140 -21.98 17.86 -1.37
N GLY A 141 -21.56 17.02 -2.35
CA GLY A 141 -20.66 17.45 -3.41
C GLY A 141 -21.38 18.46 -4.27
N GLU A 142 -20.71 19.57 -4.61
CA GLU A 142 -21.27 20.64 -5.43
C GLU A 142 -21.95 20.06 -6.68
N PRO A 143 -23.21 20.48 -6.97
CA PRO A 143 -23.92 19.98 -8.16
C PRO A 143 -23.22 20.48 -9.42
N GLY A 144 -22.69 19.53 -10.21
CA GLY A 144 -22.13 19.84 -11.53
C GLY A 144 -20.65 19.57 -11.75
N ALA A 145 -19.92 19.05 -10.76
CA ALA A 145 -18.53 18.63 -11.00
C ALA A 145 -18.50 17.40 -11.91
N ALA A 146 -17.87 17.54 -13.06
CA ALA A 146 -17.63 16.46 -14.00
C ALA A 146 -16.84 15.34 -13.29
N VAL A 147 -17.37 14.12 -13.26
CA VAL A 147 -16.79 13.02 -12.50
C VAL A 147 -15.59 12.44 -13.25
N VAL A 148 -14.40 12.74 -12.77
CA VAL A 148 -13.15 12.12 -13.25
C VAL A 148 -13.12 10.65 -12.85
N ARG A 149 -12.70 9.79 -13.79
CA ARG A 149 -12.53 8.36 -13.58
C ARG A 149 -11.08 7.96 -13.74
N LEU A 150 -10.73 6.87 -13.10
CA LEU A 150 -9.40 6.27 -13.13
C LEU A 150 -9.52 4.85 -13.67
N LYS A 151 -8.54 4.43 -14.47
CA LYS A 151 -8.45 3.08 -15.03
C LYS A 151 -7.01 2.63 -15.09
N THR A 152 -6.77 1.38 -14.74
CA THR A 152 -5.45 0.76 -14.83
C THR A 152 -5.07 0.53 -16.29
N THR A 153 -3.90 1.01 -16.67
CA THR A 153 -3.34 0.86 -18.03
C THR A 153 -2.75 -0.54 -18.22
N GLN A 154 -2.34 -0.85 -19.45
CA GLN A 154 -1.59 -2.09 -19.71
C GLN A 154 -0.27 -2.16 -18.93
N VAL A 155 0.40 -1.01 -18.74
CA VAL A 155 1.61 -0.91 -17.90
C VAL A 155 1.29 -1.23 -16.45
N GLY A 156 0.19 -0.69 -15.92
CA GLY A 156 -0.28 -0.99 -14.56
C GLY A 156 -0.65 -2.46 -14.38
N LEU A 157 -1.31 -3.09 -15.36
CA LEU A 157 -1.62 -4.53 -15.33
C LEU A 157 -0.35 -5.38 -15.34
N ALA A 158 0.62 -5.04 -16.20
CA ALA A 158 1.90 -5.74 -16.24
C ALA A 158 2.70 -5.56 -14.94
N ALA A 159 2.58 -4.40 -14.28
CA ALA A 159 3.19 -4.18 -12.96
C ALA A 159 2.55 -5.08 -11.89
N LEU A 160 1.21 -5.18 -11.85
CA LEU A 160 0.50 -6.10 -10.95
C LEU A 160 0.93 -7.56 -11.15
N GLU A 161 1.00 -8.03 -12.40
CA GLU A 161 1.45 -9.38 -12.71
C GLU A 161 2.87 -9.62 -12.20
N ARG A 162 3.77 -8.64 -12.38
CA ARG A 162 5.17 -8.71 -11.93
C ARG A 162 5.28 -8.75 -10.40
N GLU A 163 4.48 -7.92 -9.69
CA GLU A 163 4.47 -7.92 -8.22
C GLU A 163 3.99 -9.26 -7.63
N GLN A 164 3.16 -9.99 -8.39
CA GLN A 164 2.68 -11.33 -8.04
C GLN A 164 3.46 -12.46 -8.72
N ASP A 165 4.62 -12.18 -9.32
CA ASP A 165 5.51 -13.18 -9.91
C ASP A 165 6.27 -13.94 -8.80
N MET A 166 6.34 -15.27 -8.93
CA MET A 166 7.13 -16.10 -8.01
C MET A 166 8.61 -15.74 -8.01
N GLY A 167 9.13 -15.10 -9.07
CA GLY A 167 10.48 -14.54 -9.09
C GLY A 167 10.72 -13.54 -7.95
N ARG A 168 9.73 -12.72 -7.60
CA ARG A 168 9.81 -11.79 -6.45
C ARG A 168 9.86 -12.51 -5.10
N PHE A 169 9.18 -13.63 -4.98
CA PHE A 169 9.30 -14.48 -3.80
C PHE A 169 10.65 -15.18 -3.76
N GLN A 170 11.13 -15.66 -4.91
CA GLN A 170 12.47 -16.26 -5.02
C GLN A 170 13.59 -15.28 -4.60
N GLU A 171 13.47 -13.98 -4.95
CA GLU A 171 14.43 -12.95 -4.51
C GLU A 171 14.54 -12.91 -2.97
N ILE A 172 13.40 -12.99 -2.25
CA ILE A 172 13.41 -13.03 -0.78
C ILE A 172 14.13 -14.29 -0.27
N LEU A 173 13.84 -15.44 -0.88
CA LEU A 173 14.47 -16.71 -0.50
C LEU A 173 15.97 -16.72 -0.79
N ASP A 174 16.41 -16.05 -1.86
CA ASP A 174 17.83 -15.91 -2.21
C ASP A 174 18.56 -14.96 -1.25
N GLU A 175 17.91 -13.88 -0.79
CA GLU A 175 18.43 -12.98 0.24
C GLU A 175 18.61 -13.71 1.59
N ASP A 176 17.65 -14.55 1.94
CA ASP A 176 17.60 -15.29 3.21
C ASP A 176 17.91 -16.79 2.98
N ALA A 177 18.95 -17.06 2.19
CA ALA A 177 19.30 -18.42 1.77
C ALA A 177 19.40 -19.42 2.94
N GLY A 178 18.67 -20.52 2.83
CA GLY A 178 18.61 -21.57 3.84
C GLY A 178 17.52 -21.37 4.90
N LEU A 179 16.70 -20.32 4.79
CA LEU A 179 15.58 -20.05 5.70
C LEU A 179 14.21 -20.31 5.07
N ASP A 180 14.16 -21.05 3.96
CA ASP A 180 12.93 -21.42 3.24
C ASP A 180 11.90 -22.09 4.18
N ASN A 181 12.38 -22.93 5.12
CA ASN A 181 11.54 -23.58 6.14
C ASN A 181 10.86 -22.57 7.08
N ILE A 182 11.53 -21.48 7.41
CA ILE A 182 10.97 -20.41 8.28
C ILE A 182 9.81 -19.71 7.56
N TYR A 183 10.02 -19.32 6.29
CA TYR A 183 8.95 -18.76 5.46
C TYR A 183 7.77 -19.73 5.34
N ARG A 184 8.05 -21.04 5.14
CA ARG A 184 7.02 -22.07 5.05
C ARG A 184 6.20 -22.17 6.33
N MET A 185 6.86 -22.22 7.49
CA MET A 185 6.20 -22.29 8.80
C MET A 185 5.31 -21.08 9.07
N LEU A 186 5.80 -19.89 8.76
CA LEU A 186 5.03 -18.64 8.95
C LEU A 186 3.82 -18.56 8.02
N LEU A 187 3.98 -18.95 6.74
CA LEU A 187 2.87 -19.00 5.78
C LEU A 187 1.80 -20.02 6.22
N ASP A 188 2.21 -21.17 6.76
CA ASP A 188 1.27 -22.16 7.30
C ASP A 188 0.50 -21.63 8.51
N CYS A 189 1.17 -20.91 9.43
CA CYS A 189 0.50 -20.26 10.55
C CYS A 189 -0.54 -19.24 10.05
N CYS A 190 -0.19 -18.43 9.04
CA CYS A 190 -1.11 -17.44 8.46
C CYS A 190 -2.26 -18.09 7.66
N ALA A 191 -2.11 -19.33 7.20
CA ALA A 191 -3.13 -20.07 6.47
C ALA A 191 -4.23 -20.67 7.37
N ASN A 192 -4.05 -20.66 8.69
CA ASN A 192 -5.07 -21.14 9.63
C ASN A 192 -6.33 -20.28 9.57
N GLU A 193 -7.46 -20.85 9.96
CA GLU A 193 -8.72 -20.12 10.08
C GLU A 193 -8.58 -18.96 11.07
N GLY A 194 -8.75 -17.73 10.58
CA GLY A 194 -8.56 -16.49 11.35
C GLY A 194 -7.15 -15.91 11.32
N GLY A 195 -6.19 -16.57 10.67
CA GLY A 195 -4.78 -16.13 10.58
C GLY A 195 -3.99 -16.41 11.86
N ALA A 196 -2.82 -15.76 11.99
CA ALA A 196 -1.93 -15.87 13.15
C ALA A 196 -1.57 -14.50 13.72
N THR A 197 -1.58 -14.36 15.04
CA THR A 197 -1.10 -13.16 15.73
C THR A 197 0.44 -13.09 15.69
N ALA A 198 1.00 -11.89 15.88
CA ALA A 198 2.46 -11.73 15.97
C ALA A 198 3.09 -12.62 17.04
N LYS A 199 2.36 -12.86 18.14
CA LYS A 199 2.82 -13.76 19.21
C LYS A 199 2.88 -15.21 18.74
N GLU A 200 1.84 -15.70 18.05
CA GLU A 200 1.79 -17.07 17.53
C GLU A 200 2.86 -17.30 16.46
N LEU A 201 3.13 -16.30 15.61
CA LEU A 201 4.24 -16.34 14.65
C LEU A 201 5.60 -16.42 15.36
N GLY A 202 5.82 -15.61 16.41
CA GLY A 202 7.02 -15.68 17.23
C GLY A 202 7.17 -17.04 17.92
N ASP A 203 6.12 -17.52 18.57
CA ASP A 203 6.11 -18.84 19.25
C ASP A 203 6.43 -19.99 18.26
N ALA A 204 6.10 -19.83 16.97
CA ALA A 204 6.35 -20.85 15.95
C ALA A 204 7.83 -20.92 15.50
N VAL A 205 8.50 -19.77 15.38
CA VAL A 205 9.82 -19.73 14.71
C VAL A 205 10.96 -19.14 15.52
N ASP A 206 10.73 -18.29 16.52
CA ASP A 206 11.81 -17.55 17.21
C ASP A 206 12.84 -18.45 17.89
N ASP A 207 12.46 -19.68 18.27
CA ASP A 207 13.35 -20.65 18.90
C ASP A 207 14.03 -21.61 17.89
N GLN A 208 13.80 -21.44 16.59
CA GLN A 208 14.45 -22.27 15.58
C GLN A 208 15.97 -22.05 15.59
N PRO A 209 16.78 -23.14 15.49
CA PRO A 209 18.24 -23.04 15.55
C PRO A 209 18.82 -22.11 14.50
N GLU A 210 18.24 -22.08 13.31
CA GLU A 210 18.66 -21.26 12.17
C GLU A 210 18.55 -19.75 12.44
N LEU A 211 17.72 -19.36 13.42
CA LEU A 211 17.48 -17.96 13.78
C LEU A 211 18.29 -17.47 14.99
N GLN A 212 19.23 -18.28 15.49
CA GLN A 212 20.00 -17.90 16.69
C GLN A 212 21.26 -17.11 16.36
N GLU A 213 21.91 -17.37 15.19
CA GLU A 213 23.17 -16.72 14.80
C GLU A 213 23.17 -16.42 13.28
N PRO A 214 22.90 -15.15 12.87
CA PRO A 214 22.54 -13.99 13.68
C PRO A 214 21.14 -14.13 14.28
N ARG A 215 20.89 -13.49 15.42
CA ARG A 215 19.56 -13.55 16.04
C ARG A 215 18.54 -12.81 15.19
N LEU A 216 17.60 -13.55 14.60
CA LEU A 216 16.45 -13.04 13.86
C LEU A 216 15.16 -13.39 14.60
N TYR A 217 14.10 -12.66 14.33
CA TYR A 217 12.77 -12.82 14.91
C TYR A 217 11.72 -12.94 13.82
N ALA A 218 10.59 -13.54 14.14
CA ALA A 218 9.45 -13.68 13.23
C ALA A 218 9.08 -12.35 12.52
N SER A 219 9.23 -11.20 13.22
CA SER A 219 8.91 -9.89 12.67
C SER A 219 9.71 -9.55 11.41
N TYR A 220 10.98 -9.93 11.35
CA TYR A 220 11.81 -9.72 10.17
C TYR A 220 11.22 -10.39 8.92
N PHE A 221 10.68 -11.59 9.07
CA PHE A 221 10.12 -12.38 7.97
C PHE A 221 8.71 -11.93 7.61
N TYR A 222 7.82 -11.75 8.61
CA TYR A 222 6.45 -11.38 8.28
C TYR A 222 6.35 -9.95 7.75
N ASP A 223 7.26 -9.03 8.11
CA ASP A 223 7.34 -7.71 7.49
C ASP A 223 7.70 -7.84 6.00
N LYS A 224 8.73 -8.64 5.64
CA LYS A 224 9.08 -8.94 4.24
C LYS A 224 7.92 -9.60 3.47
N MET A 225 7.23 -10.56 4.11
CA MET A 225 6.08 -11.22 3.49
C MET A 225 4.91 -10.27 3.24
N ALA A 226 4.65 -9.36 4.19
CA ALA A 226 3.60 -8.36 4.05
C ALA A 226 3.92 -7.33 2.95
N GLU A 227 5.18 -6.87 2.85
CA GLU A 227 5.65 -5.97 1.79
C GLU A 227 5.50 -6.58 0.38
N ARG A 228 5.45 -7.90 0.28
CA ARG A 228 5.31 -8.66 -0.98
C ARG A 228 3.91 -9.26 -1.17
N ASP A 229 2.92 -8.81 -0.41
CA ASP A 229 1.54 -9.29 -0.49
C ASP A 229 1.37 -10.81 -0.27
N LEU A 230 2.30 -11.48 0.40
CA LEU A 230 2.17 -12.91 0.76
C LEU A 230 1.19 -13.11 1.92
N ILE A 231 1.18 -12.16 2.85
CA ILE A 231 0.28 -12.12 4.00
C ILE A 231 -0.33 -10.73 4.12
N GLU A 232 -1.48 -10.65 4.79
CA GLU A 232 -2.16 -9.38 5.04
C GLU A 232 -2.64 -9.26 6.49
N TRP A 233 -2.62 -8.03 7.02
CA TRP A 233 -3.18 -7.76 8.33
C TRP A 233 -4.70 -7.61 8.25
N THR A 234 -5.44 -8.47 8.98
CA THR A 234 -6.91 -8.50 8.97
C THR A 234 -7.54 -7.58 10.02
N GLY A 235 -6.73 -6.79 10.73
CA GLY A 235 -7.16 -5.99 11.89
C GLY A 235 -6.98 -6.71 13.23
N LYS A 236 -6.70 -8.03 13.21
CA LYS A 236 -6.50 -8.86 14.42
C LYS A 236 -5.31 -9.80 14.31
N ALA A 237 -5.06 -10.32 13.13
CA ALA A 237 -4.06 -11.34 12.84
C ALA A 237 -3.53 -11.19 11.41
N TRP A 238 -2.43 -11.84 11.11
CA TRP A 238 -1.89 -11.98 9.77
C TRP A 238 -2.57 -13.16 9.06
N GLY A 239 -3.26 -12.88 7.97
CA GLY A 239 -3.89 -13.87 7.11
C GLY A 239 -3.07 -14.11 5.85
N ILE A 240 -3.13 -15.31 5.30
CA ILE A 240 -2.48 -15.64 4.02
C ILE A 240 -3.29 -15.10 2.84
N THR A 241 -2.61 -14.48 1.87
CA THR A 241 -3.22 -14.03 0.62
C THR A 241 -3.26 -15.15 -0.43
N GLU A 242 -3.94 -14.92 -1.57
CA GLU A 242 -3.88 -15.86 -2.70
C GLU A 242 -2.46 -16.00 -3.27
N PHE A 243 -1.67 -14.92 -3.24
CA PHE A 243 -0.26 -14.97 -3.62
C PHE A 243 0.55 -15.81 -2.61
N GLY A 244 0.30 -15.63 -1.31
CA GLY A 244 0.91 -16.44 -0.25
C GLY A 244 0.61 -17.94 -0.40
N LYS A 245 -0.63 -18.32 -0.75
CA LYS A 245 -0.99 -19.72 -1.02
C LYS A 245 -0.19 -20.31 -2.19
N ARG A 246 0.05 -19.52 -3.24
CA ARG A 246 0.92 -19.93 -4.36
C ARG A 246 2.37 -20.06 -3.92
N ALA A 247 2.85 -19.20 -3.02
CA ALA A 247 4.19 -19.29 -2.45
C ALA A 247 4.38 -20.58 -1.64
N VAL A 248 3.37 -21.02 -0.88
CA VAL A 248 3.36 -22.32 -0.19
C VAL A 248 3.55 -23.46 -1.19
N GLN A 249 2.74 -23.49 -2.28
CA GLN A 249 2.87 -24.51 -3.33
C GLN A 249 4.25 -24.48 -4.01
N TYR A 250 4.81 -23.29 -4.20
CA TYR A 250 6.14 -23.12 -4.76
C TYR A 250 7.21 -23.73 -3.84
N LEU A 251 7.16 -23.47 -2.52
CA LEU A 251 8.07 -24.09 -1.56
C LEU A 251 7.93 -25.62 -1.53
N ASP A 252 6.71 -26.14 -1.56
CA ASP A 252 6.45 -27.59 -1.61
C ASP A 252 7.05 -28.25 -2.87
N SER A 253 7.11 -27.53 -3.98
CA SER A 253 7.69 -28.03 -5.23
C SER A 253 9.23 -28.10 -5.22
N ARG A 254 9.87 -27.45 -4.26
CA ARG A 254 11.35 -27.38 -4.11
C ARG A 254 11.88 -28.34 -3.04
N ALA A 255 11.02 -28.82 -2.15
CA ALA A 255 11.38 -29.76 -1.09
C ALA A 255 11.49 -31.20 -1.62
#